data_fc5690ff12719f4dcde878173b0fcf53
#
_entry.id   fc5690ff12719f4dcde878173b0fcf53
#
_cell.length_a   1.000
_cell.length_b   1.000
_cell.length_c   1.000
_cell.angle_alpha   90.00
_cell.angle_beta   90.00
_cell.angle_gamma   90.00
#
_symmetry.space_group_name_H-M   'P 1'
#
loop_
_entity.id
_entity.type
_entity.pdbx_description
1 polymer ?
#
loop_
_entity_poly.entity_id
_entity_poly.type
_entity_poly.pdbx_seq_one_letter_code
_entity_poly.pdbx_strand_id
1 'polypeptide(L)'
;MKFDFVRAIHKLYHERKLVIIITLVMAVIGIFMALNSEKIYSSTVVLAPELTNNNRVSESFGSLTAMFGIDLNRMSNHNVDAIFPEMYPLVVTSPDFVVSLWNCPVTLSDGTVKSYFEHFTEDQFTPVWSLPAKWFGSLNNDDAEIEKVGIGDTLPDTRFFSTRLENIFYLMARNIMCEVSKDNGLISITVSDNDPLVSCAMADTVQKKLQAYITNYRTQKARFDYDYTSKLVDESRKEYLEAQLAAANFADANISVFKQKVIIERDILQNEFQIKYNTYNALSQQQQNAKALIGANTPVYTIIRHSSVANQASSTPRSLLVIMYAFVGFIIAIVWILFGRDYMHSIVSQYKAIDAEGANN
;
A
#
# COMPACT_ATOMS: atom_id res chain seq x y z
N MET A 1 23.16 -21.07 -45.22
CA MET A 1 22.94 -19.84 -46.00
C MET A 1 24.02 -18.84 -45.62
N LYS A 2 24.95 -18.51 -46.52
CA LYS A 2 25.91 -17.41 -46.31
C LYS A 2 25.14 -16.10 -46.56
N PHE A 3 25.03 -15.26 -45.56
CA PHE A 3 24.38 -13.98 -45.67
C PHE A 3 25.30 -13.01 -46.43
N ASP A 4 24.99 -12.73 -47.69
CA ASP A 4 25.76 -11.81 -48.54
C ASP A 4 25.30 -10.39 -48.21
N PHE A 5 26.01 -9.74 -47.29
CA PHE A 5 25.74 -8.39 -46.79
C PHE A 5 25.70 -7.35 -47.92
N VAL A 6 26.55 -7.48 -48.91
CA VAL A 6 26.61 -6.57 -50.09
C VAL A 6 25.33 -6.67 -50.93
N ARG A 7 24.81 -7.86 -51.15
CA ARG A 7 23.53 -8.07 -51.87
C ARG A 7 22.33 -7.51 -51.08
N ALA A 8 22.34 -7.64 -49.77
CA ALA A 8 21.28 -7.08 -48.89
C ALA A 8 21.24 -5.55 -49.02
N ILE A 9 22.39 -4.89 -48.94
CA ILE A 9 22.47 -3.40 -49.07
C ILE A 9 22.01 -2.97 -50.44
N HIS A 10 22.47 -3.65 -51.53
CA HIS A 10 22.06 -3.28 -52.90
C HIS A 10 20.55 -3.45 -53.09
N LYS A 11 19.94 -4.49 -52.56
CA LYS A 11 18.49 -4.72 -52.61
C LYS A 11 17.71 -3.64 -51.84
N LEU A 12 18.24 -3.25 -50.66
CA LEU A 12 17.65 -2.16 -49.86
C LEU A 12 17.70 -0.81 -50.56
N TYR A 13 18.82 -0.53 -51.21
CA TYR A 13 18.99 0.75 -51.95
C TYR A 13 18.07 0.81 -53.17
N HIS A 14 17.88 -0.29 -53.88
CA HIS A 14 16.99 -0.35 -55.03
C HIS A 14 15.52 -0.16 -54.65
N GLU A 15 15.12 -0.66 -53.49
CA GLU A 15 13.74 -0.61 -52.94
C GLU A 15 13.52 0.50 -51.89
N ARG A 16 14.39 1.52 -51.89
CA ARG A 16 14.33 2.66 -50.92
C ARG A 16 12.95 3.31 -50.80
N LYS A 17 12.18 3.38 -51.91
CA LYS A 17 10.81 3.95 -51.89
C LYS A 17 9.87 3.11 -51.00
N LEU A 18 9.98 1.78 -51.04
CA LEU A 18 9.16 0.88 -50.25
C LEU A 18 9.54 0.97 -48.75
N VAL A 19 10.84 1.08 -48.44
CA VAL A 19 11.31 1.31 -47.05
C VAL A 19 10.70 2.61 -46.51
N ILE A 20 10.78 3.70 -47.28
CA ILE A 20 10.27 5.00 -46.87
C ILE A 20 8.76 4.95 -46.68
N ILE A 21 8.01 4.30 -47.58
CA ILE A 21 6.55 4.18 -47.45
C ILE A 21 6.15 3.40 -46.20
N ILE A 22 6.75 2.24 -45.95
CA ILE A 22 6.42 1.41 -44.76
C ILE A 22 6.78 2.20 -43.49
N THR A 23 7.97 2.82 -43.43
CA THR A 23 8.39 3.59 -42.27
C THR A 23 7.45 4.79 -42.03
N LEU A 24 7.02 5.45 -43.07
CA LEU A 24 6.10 6.61 -43.00
C LEU A 24 4.70 6.17 -42.52
N VAL A 25 4.18 5.04 -43.02
CA VAL A 25 2.89 4.48 -42.57
C VAL A 25 2.97 4.13 -41.08
N MET A 26 4.05 3.49 -40.65
CA MET A 26 4.24 3.17 -39.22
C MET A 26 4.44 4.41 -38.36
N ALA A 27 5.07 5.46 -38.89
CA ALA A 27 5.18 6.75 -38.18
C ALA A 27 3.80 7.41 -38.02
N VAL A 28 2.93 7.37 -39.03
CA VAL A 28 1.54 7.88 -38.95
C VAL A 28 0.74 7.09 -37.90
N ILE A 29 0.87 5.76 -37.89
CA ILE A 29 0.26 4.92 -36.82
C ILE A 29 0.83 5.33 -35.45
N GLY A 30 2.13 5.56 -35.35
CA GLY A 30 2.80 6.04 -34.13
C GLY A 30 2.26 7.40 -33.66
N ILE A 31 2.01 8.34 -34.58
CA ILE A 31 1.39 9.64 -34.27
C ILE A 31 -0.03 9.43 -33.70
N PHE A 32 -0.82 8.58 -34.36
CA PHE A 32 -2.19 8.28 -33.89
C PHE A 32 -2.17 7.67 -32.48
N MET A 33 -1.28 6.70 -32.23
CA MET A 33 -1.09 6.11 -30.91
C MET A 33 -0.61 7.12 -29.86
N ALA A 34 0.35 7.98 -30.23
CA ALA A 34 0.90 9.00 -29.35
C ALA A 34 -0.12 10.08 -28.95
N LEU A 35 -0.98 10.50 -29.88
CA LEU A 35 -2.05 11.46 -29.61
C LEU A 35 -3.11 10.88 -28.67
N ASN A 36 -3.33 9.57 -28.75
CA ASN A 36 -4.31 8.86 -27.96
C ASN A 36 -3.68 8.14 -26.74
N SER A 37 -2.48 8.55 -26.33
CA SER A 37 -1.87 8.05 -25.11
C SER A 37 -2.18 8.95 -23.91
N GLU A 38 -2.48 8.32 -22.78
CA GLU A 38 -2.81 8.98 -21.52
C GLU A 38 -1.60 9.70 -20.93
N LYS A 39 -1.84 10.87 -20.33
CA LYS A 39 -0.84 11.55 -19.52
C LYS A 39 -0.98 11.09 -18.08
N ILE A 40 0.07 10.50 -17.56
CA ILE A 40 0.12 10.06 -16.17
C ILE A 40 1.05 10.99 -15.40
N TYR A 41 0.60 11.47 -14.27
CA TYR A 41 1.37 12.29 -13.34
C TYR A 41 1.67 11.49 -12.09
N SER A 42 2.90 11.52 -11.62
CA SER A 42 3.31 10.78 -10.42
C SER A 42 3.81 11.75 -9.37
N SER A 43 3.29 11.59 -8.15
CA SER A 43 3.73 12.33 -6.96
C SER A 43 4.32 11.37 -5.95
N THR A 44 5.45 11.76 -5.34
CA THR A 44 6.20 10.90 -4.41
C THR A 44 6.41 11.59 -3.07
N VAL A 45 6.07 10.88 -2.00
CA VAL A 45 6.41 11.22 -0.61
C VAL A 45 7.56 10.33 -0.16
N VAL A 46 8.55 10.89 0.51
CA VAL A 46 9.66 10.12 1.08
C VAL A 46 9.68 10.27 2.60
N LEU A 47 9.67 9.14 3.29
CA LEU A 47 9.68 9.04 4.74
C LEU A 47 10.95 8.37 5.23
N ALA A 48 11.49 8.85 6.36
CA ALA A 48 12.46 8.11 7.14
C ALA A 48 11.76 7.50 8.36
N PRO A 49 11.78 6.18 8.52
CA PRO A 49 11.34 5.59 9.77
C PRO A 49 12.40 5.93 10.85
N GLU A 50 11.95 6.40 12.00
CA GLU A 50 12.82 6.50 13.16
C GLU A 50 13.04 5.07 13.68
N LEU A 51 14.26 4.59 13.55
CA LEU A 51 14.67 3.32 14.15
C LEU A 51 14.69 3.54 15.67
N THR A 52 13.59 3.27 16.33
CA THR A 52 13.53 3.28 17.79
C THR A 52 14.43 2.15 18.28
N ASN A 53 15.64 2.49 18.68
CA ASN A 53 16.50 1.56 19.40
C ASN A 53 15.79 1.25 20.73
N ASN A 54 15.10 0.13 20.80
CA ASN A 54 14.46 -0.37 22.04
C ASN A 54 15.46 -0.54 23.20
N ASN A 55 16.77 -0.38 22.94
CA ASN A 55 17.82 -0.40 23.95
C ASN A 55 17.71 0.74 24.98
N ARG A 56 17.08 1.89 24.64
CA ARG A 56 16.93 3.00 25.63
C ARG A 56 15.90 2.68 26.71
N VAL A 57 14.89 1.90 26.39
CA VAL A 57 13.90 1.44 27.39
C VAL A 57 14.52 0.33 28.26
N SER A 58 15.35 -0.54 27.68
CA SER A 58 16.02 -1.60 28.43
C SER A 58 17.12 -1.06 29.36
N GLU A 59 17.80 0.04 29.04
CA GLU A 59 18.81 0.66 29.93
C GLU A 59 18.17 1.30 31.17
N SER A 60 17.05 1.99 31.03
CA SER A 60 16.34 2.58 32.19
C SER A 60 15.63 1.54 33.08
N PHE A 61 15.18 0.44 32.49
CA PHE A 61 14.54 -0.65 33.22
C PHE A 61 15.51 -1.77 33.62
N GLY A 62 16.65 -1.89 32.93
CA GLY A 62 17.67 -2.90 33.24
C GLY A 62 18.23 -2.80 34.67
N SER A 63 18.32 -1.58 35.19
CA SER A 63 18.75 -1.36 36.59
C SER A 63 17.72 -1.79 37.62
N LEU A 64 16.42 -1.65 37.31
CA LEU A 64 15.31 -2.06 38.19
C LEU A 64 15.08 -3.57 38.15
N THR A 65 15.20 -4.19 36.98
CA THR A 65 14.96 -5.65 36.84
C THR A 65 16.17 -6.48 37.29
N ALA A 66 17.39 -5.96 37.17
CA ALA A 66 18.58 -6.57 37.80
C ALA A 66 18.43 -6.68 39.34
N MET A 67 17.71 -5.73 39.94
CA MET A 67 17.41 -5.72 41.36
C MET A 67 16.38 -6.82 41.78
N PHE A 68 15.54 -7.28 40.83
CA PHE A 68 14.56 -8.34 41.03
C PHE A 68 14.94 -9.70 40.40
N GLY A 69 16.17 -9.85 39.89
CA GLY A 69 16.66 -11.11 39.32
C GLY A 69 15.98 -11.55 38.01
N ILE A 70 15.29 -10.64 37.31
CA ILE A 70 14.61 -10.92 36.05
C ILE A 70 15.55 -10.60 34.89
N ASP A 71 15.99 -11.63 34.18
CA ASP A 71 16.87 -11.50 33.00
C ASP A 71 16.07 -11.00 31.78
N LEU A 72 16.03 -9.69 31.59
CA LEU A 72 15.36 -9.04 30.47
C LEU A 72 15.97 -9.35 29.10
N ASN A 73 17.22 -9.81 29.04
CA ASN A 73 17.85 -10.20 27.78
C ASN A 73 17.16 -11.42 27.14
N ARG A 74 16.48 -12.25 27.94
CA ARG A 74 15.62 -13.31 27.41
C ARG A 74 14.23 -12.83 26.96
N MET A 75 13.75 -11.71 27.51
CA MET A 75 12.45 -11.12 27.14
C MET A 75 12.54 -10.15 25.95
N SER A 76 13.69 -9.49 25.74
CA SER A 76 13.87 -8.55 24.64
C SER A 76 13.93 -9.22 23.26
N ASN A 77 14.24 -10.50 23.18
CA ASN A 77 14.19 -11.26 21.92
C ASN A 77 12.78 -11.60 21.42
N HIS A 78 11.71 -11.23 22.14
CA HIS A 78 10.31 -11.52 21.74
C HIS A 78 9.55 -10.29 21.23
N ASN A 79 10.14 -9.11 21.22
CA ASN A 79 9.55 -7.94 20.56
C ASN A 79 10.06 -7.78 19.12
N VAL A 80 10.01 -8.88 18.38
CA VAL A 80 10.14 -8.81 16.92
C VAL A 80 8.85 -8.19 16.42
N ASP A 81 8.91 -6.92 15.98
CA ASP A 81 7.80 -6.27 15.31
C ASP A 81 7.32 -7.16 14.17
N ALA A 82 6.05 -7.58 14.19
CA ALA A 82 5.52 -8.46 13.16
C ALA A 82 5.39 -7.77 11.80
N ILE A 83 5.44 -6.43 11.74
CA ILE A 83 5.46 -5.64 10.51
C ILE A 83 6.74 -4.81 10.45
N PHE A 84 7.69 -5.29 9.66
CA PHE A 84 8.92 -4.55 9.31
C PHE A 84 8.66 -3.59 8.15
N PRO A 85 9.47 -2.54 7.97
CA PRO A 85 9.36 -1.63 6.83
C PRO A 85 9.30 -2.35 5.48
N GLU A 86 10.01 -3.46 5.31
CA GLU A 86 10.02 -4.27 4.09
C GLU A 86 8.65 -4.87 3.74
N MET A 87 7.73 -4.93 4.71
CA MET A 87 6.35 -5.41 4.49
C MET A 87 5.38 -4.28 4.11
N TYR A 88 5.77 -3.00 4.19
CA TYR A 88 4.89 -1.88 3.86
C TYR A 88 4.34 -1.92 2.44
N PRO A 89 5.11 -2.33 1.41
CA PRO A 89 4.57 -2.55 0.07
C PRO A 89 3.37 -3.51 0.05
N LEU A 90 3.43 -4.60 0.84
CA LEU A 90 2.33 -5.57 0.95
C LEU A 90 1.10 -4.98 1.66
N VAL A 91 1.32 -4.15 2.68
CA VAL A 91 0.22 -3.46 3.38
C VAL A 91 -0.50 -2.51 2.45
N VAL A 92 0.24 -1.69 1.70
CA VAL A 92 -0.33 -0.67 0.80
C VAL A 92 -1.12 -1.29 -0.35
N THR A 93 -0.73 -2.49 -0.81
CA THR A 93 -1.43 -3.23 -1.87
C THR A 93 -2.49 -4.19 -1.34
N SER A 94 -2.70 -4.28 -0.02
CA SER A 94 -3.72 -5.15 0.56
C SER A 94 -5.14 -4.65 0.24
N PRO A 95 -6.12 -5.56 0.07
CA PRO A 95 -7.51 -5.19 -0.23
C PRO A 95 -8.11 -4.20 0.77
N ASP A 96 -7.94 -4.44 2.07
CA ASP A 96 -8.48 -3.58 3.12
C ASP A 96 -7.89 -2.17 3.07
N PHE A 97 -6.60 -2.04 2.76
CA PHE A 97 -5.94 -0.75 2.65
C PHE A 97 -6.42 0.02 1.42
N VAL A 98 -6.41 -0.59 0.23
CA VAL A 98 -6.82 0.06 -1.02
C VAL A 98 -8.29 0.46 -0.97
N VAL A 99 -9.17 -0.41 -0.48
CA VAL A 99 -10.61 -0.10 -0.30
C VAL A 99 -10.79 1.07 0.66
N SER A 100 -9.98 1.17 1.71
CA SER A 100 -10.03 2.32 2.61
C SER A 100 -9.78 3.67 1.93
N LEU A 101 -9.16 3.70 0.75
CA LEU A 101 -8.90 4.91 -0.04
C LEU A 101 -10.11 5.34 -0.87
N TRP A 102 -11.06 4.45 -1.16
CA TRP A 102 -12.15 4.67 -2.11
C TRP A 102 -13.03 5.88 -1.74
N ASN A 103 -13.37 6.02 -0.46
CA ASN A 103 -14.21 7.11 0.02
C ASN A 103 -13.45 8.40 0.38
N CYS A 104 -12.13 8.46 0.09
CA CYS A 104 -11.35 9.65 0.36
C CYS A 104 -11.72 10.78 -0.60
N PRO A 105 -11.95 12.01 -0.10
CA PRO A 105 -12.21 13.15 -0.97
C PRO A 105 -10.94 13.54 -1.73
N VAL A 106 -11.07 13.73 -3.04
CA VAL A 106 -10.03 14.26 -3.93
C VAL A 106 -10.55 15.49 -4.65
N THR A 107 -9.67 16.49 -4.81
CA THR A 107 -9.99 17.71 -5.55
C THR A 107 -9.28 17.62 -6.89
N LEU A 108 -10.04 17.69 -7.97
CA LEU A 108 -9.52 17.66 -9.35
C LEU A 108 -8.98 19.04 -9.77
N SER A 109 -8.23 19.06 -10.84
CA SER A 109 -7.68 20.31 -11.43
C SER A 109 -8.75 21.28 -11.92
N ASP A 110 -9.98 20.83 -12.16
CA ASP A 110 -11.15 21.65 -12.50
C ASP A 110 -11.86 22.26 -11.29
N GLY A 111 -11.40 21.94 -10.07
CA GLY A 111 -11.96 22.40 -8.81
C GLY A 111 -13.14 21.54 -8.28
N THR A 112 -13.53 20.48 -8.97
CA THR A 112 -14.55 19.55 -8.47
C THR A 112 -14.00 18.65 -7.37
N VAL A 113 -14.86 18.30 -6.40
CA VAL A 113 -14.51 17.40 -5.31
C VAL A 113 -15.34 16.13 -5.46
N LYS A 114 -14.67 15.00 -5.60
CA LYS A 114 -15.30 13.66 -5.73
C LYS A 114 -14.65 12.69 -4.75
N SER A 115 -15.24 11.49 -4.58
CA SER A 115 -14.53 10.39 -3.94
C SER A 115 -13.44 9.87 -4.89
N TYR A 116 -12.38 9.28 -4.36
CA TYR A 116 -11.32 8.70 -5.20
C TYR A 116 -11.86 7.56 -6.08
N PHE A 117 -12.87 6.82 -5.59
CA PHE A 117 -13.55 5.79 -6.37
C PHE A 117 -14.34 6.36 -7.55
N GLU A 118 -15.12 7.45 -7.35
CA GLU A 118 -15.85 8.11 -8.43
C GLU A 118 -14.90 8.68 -9.47
N HIS A 119 -13.84 9.40 -9.04
CA HIS A 119 -12.81 9.89 -9.94
C HIS A 119 -12.20 8.76 -10.77
N PHE A 120 -11.83 7.64 -10.12
CA PHE A 120 -11.21 6.52 -10.79
C PHE A 120 -12.14 5.80 -11.76
N THR A 121 -13.44 5.77 -11.52
CA THR A 121 -14.42 5.08 -12.39
C THR A 121 -14.99 5.95 -13.50
N GLU A 122 -15.14 7.26 -13.26
CA GLU A 122 -15.80 8.18 -14.19
C GLU A 122 -14.79 8.96 -15.07
N ASP A 123 -13.66 9.40 -14.49
CA ASP A 123 -12.74 10.34 -15.13
C ASP A 123 -11.52 9.65 -15.78
N GLN A 124 -11.46 8.31 -15.80
CA GLN A 124 -10.35 7.58 -16.42
C GLN A 124 -10.37 7.68 -17.93
N PHE A 125 -9.20 7.94 -18.49
CA PHE A 125 -8.98 7.98 -19.94
C PHE A 125 -9.27 6.62 -20.58
N THR A 126 -10.17 6.62 -21.59
CA THR A 126 -10.44 5.43 -22.40
C THR A 126 -9.82 5.60 -23.78
N PRO A 127 -8.78 4.80 -24.11
CA PRO A 127 -8.14 4.92 -25.41
C PRO A 127 -9.11 4.53 -26.54
N VAL A 128 -9.03 5.23 -27.70
CA VAL A 128 -9.96 5.05 -28.85
C VAL A 128 -9.95 3.61 -29.38
N TRP A 129 -8.83 2.89 -29.29
CA TRP A 129 -8.78 1.48 -29.73
C TRP A 129 -9.52 0.50 -28.79
N SER A 130 -9.88 0.93 -27.56
CA SER A 130 -10.72 0.12 -26.66
C SER A 130 -12.23 0.27 -26.95
N LEU A 131 -12.63 1.28 -27.74
CA LEU A 131 -14.02 1.52 -28.09
C LEU A 131 -14.67 0.33 -28.83
N PRO A 132 -14.01 -0.30 -29.83
CA PRO A 132 -14.59 -1.50 -30.47
C PRO A 132 -14.78 -2.64 -29.48
N ALA A 133 -13.80 -2.89 -28.59
CA ALA A 133 -13.91 -3.94 -27.57
C ALA A 133 -15.04 -3.66 -26.56
N LYS A 134 -15.22 -2.38 -26.18
CA LYS A 134 -16.36 -1.96 -25.34
C LYS A 134 -17.69 -2.13 -26.08
N TRP A 135 -17.75 -1.81 -27.36
CA TRP A 135 -18.95 -1.96 -28.17
C TRP A 135 -19.35 -3.44 -28.36
N PHE A 136 -18.38 -4.31 -28.63
CA PHE A 136 -18.62 -5.76 -28.69
C PHE A 136 -18.83 -6.38 -27.31
N GLY A 137 -18.18 -5.86 -26.26
CA GLY A 137 -18.35 -6.31 -24.87
C GLY A 137 -19.69 -5.90 -24.25
N SER A 138 -20.30 -4.79 -24.73
CA SER A 138 -21.62 -4.34 -24.32
C SER A 138 -22.76 -5.29 -24.73
N LEU A 139 -22.51 -6.24 -25.64
CA LEU A 139 -23.45 -7.30 -26.01
C LEU A 139 -23.51 -8.44 -24.96
N ASN A 140 -22.59 -8.49 -24.01
CA ASN A 140 -22.55 -9.47 -22.92
C ASN A 140 -22.70 -8.76 -21.55
N ASN A 141 -23.63 -7.80 -21.46
CA ASN A 141 -23.82 -7.00 -20.26
C ASN A 141 -24.45 -7.80 -19.13
N ASP A 142 -23.63 -8.10 -18.11
CA ASP A 142 -24.05 -7.95 -16.73
C ASP A 142 -23.90 -6.46 -16.37
N ASP A 143 -24.88 -5.64 -16.76
CA ASP A 143 -25.06 -4.26 -16.27
C ASP A 143 -25.54 -4.30 -14.80
N ALA A 144 -24.77 -4.93 -13.92
CA ALA A 144 -24.91 -4.71 -12.50
C ALA A 144 -24.45 -3.27 -12.25
N GLU A 145 -25.41 -2.42 -11.90
CA GLU A 145 -25.20 -1.05 -11.45
C GLU A 145 -24.02 -1.04 -10.47
N ILE A 146 -22.96 -0.29 -10.80
CA ILE A 146 -21.84 -0.17 -9.86
C ILE A 146 -22.39 0.57 -8.66
N GLU A 147 -22.40 -0.06 -7.51
CA GLU A 147 -22.65 0.62 -6.26
C GLU A 147 -21.61 1.77 -6.15
N LYS A 148 -22.07 3.01 -6.32
CA LYS A 148 -21.20 4.19 -6.27
C LYS A 148 -20.74 4.36 -4.84
N VAL A 149 -19.44 4.38 -4.62
CA VAL A 149 -18.85 4.68 -3.32
C VAL A 149 -18.57 6.19 -3.26
N GLY A 150 -19.47 6.93 -2.64
CA GLY A 150 -19.34 8.36 -2.41
C GLY A 150 -18.42 8.71 -1.23
N ILE A 151 -18.24 9.99 -1.00
CA ILE A 151 -17.45 10.51 0.13
C ILE A 151 -18.13 10.14 1.46
N GLY A 152 -17.44 9.34 2.28
CA GLY A 152 -17.94 8.94 3.60
C GLY A 152 -18.91 7.76 3.60
N ASP A 153 -19.18 7.12 2.45
CA ASP A 153 -20.03 5.94 2.38
C ASP A 153 -19.41 4.72 3.06
N THR A 154 -20.26 3.76 3.37
CA THR A 154 -19.84 2.46 3.90
C THR A 154 -19.06 1.71 2.82
N LEU A 155 -17.85 1.27 3.15
CA LEU A 155 -16.99 0.52 2.23
C LEU A 155 -17.53 -0.89 2.00
N PRO A 156 -17.39 -1.45 0.80
CA PRO A 156 -17.78 -2.83 0.51
C PRO A 156 -16.91 -3.84 1.30
N ASP A 157 -17.48 -5.00 1.60
CA ASP A 157 -16.74 -6.09 2.24
C ASP A 157 -15.68 -6.63 1.27
N THR A 158 -14.41 -6.55 1.68
CA THR A 158 -13.25 -7.01 0.90
C THR A 158 -13.24 -8.51 0.62
N ARG A 159 -14.09 -9.29 1.31
CA ARG A 159 -14.22 -10.74 1.12
C ARG A 159 -15.11 -11.13 -0.06
N PHE A 160 -15.96 -10.22 -0.53
CA PHE A 160 -16.98 -10.51 -1.56
C PHE A 160 -16.98 -9.43 -2.63
N PHE A 161 -15.91 -9.35 -3.44
CA PHE A 161 -15.88 -8.47 -4.58
C PHE A 161 -16.63 -9.08 -5.77
N SER A 162 -17.44 -8.25 -6.45
CA SER A 162 -17.84 -8.57 -7.81
C SER A 162 -16.61 -8.49 -8.72
N THR A 163 -16.58 -9.24 -9.82
CA THR A 163 -15.48 -9.24 -10.81
C THR A 163 -15.10 -7.82 -11.24
N ARG A 164 -16.06 -6.92 -11.30
CA ARG A 164 -15.85 -5.52 -11.68
C ARG A 164 -15.14 -4.72 -10.60
N LEU A 165 -15.55 -4.86 -9.33
CA LEU A 165 -14.89 -4.23 -8.19
C LEU A 165 -13.46 -4.77 -8.01
N GLU A 166 -13.26 -6.05 -8.25
CA GLU A 166 -11.93 -6.67 -8.24
C GLU A 166 -11.00 -6.07 -9.30
N ASN A 167 -11.49 -5.86 -10.51
CA ASN A 167 -10.72 -5.19 -11.55
C ASN A 167 -10.36 -3.74 -11.19
N ILE A 168 -11.31 -2.98 -10.62
CA ILE A 168 -11.06 -1.60 -10.14
C ILE A 168 -10.01 -1.62 -9.03
N PHE A 169 -10.12 -2.55 -8.09
CA PHE A 169 -9.13 -2.74 -7.03
C PHE A 169 -7.71 -2.96 -7.60
N TYR A 170 -7.54 -3.90 -8.53
CA TYR A 170 -6.23 -4.17 -9.12
C TYR A 170 -5.65 -2.97 -9.88
N LEU A 171 -6.49 -2.22 -10.59
CA LEU A 171 -6.06 -1.02 -11.29
C LEU A 171 -5.63 0.07 -10.32
N MET A 172 -6.38 0.31 -9.24
CA MET A 172 -6.01 1.28 -8.21
C MET A 172 -4.74 0.85 -7.46
N ALA A 173 -4.64 -0.42 -7.06
CA ALA A 173 -3.47 -0.94 -6.38
C ALA A 173 -2.18 -0.79 -7.22
N ARG A 174 -2.28 -0.94 -8.56
CA ARG A 174 -1.16 -0.75 -9.48
C ARG A 174 -0.68 0.71 -9.56
N ASN A 175 -1.57 1.66 -9.33
CA ASN A 175 -1.23 3.08 -9.37
C ASN A 175 -0.54 3.58 -8.09
N ILE A 176 -0.49 2.74 -7.05
CA ILE A 176 0.15 3.04 -5.78
C ILE A 176 1.39 2.15 -5.63
N MET A 177 2.55 2.77 -5.63
CA MET A 177 3.83 2.09 -5.46
C MET A 177 4.44 2.51 -4.12
N CYS A 178 4.78 1.53 -3.30
CA CYS A 178 5.54 1.73 -2.07
C CYS A 178 6.84 0.96 -2.16
N GLU A 179 7.96 1.64 -2.02
CA GLU A 179 9.28 1.05 -2.08
C GLU A 179 10.06 1.37 -0.82
N VAL A 180 10.82 0.40 -0.34
CA VAL A 180 11.73 0.59 0.79
C VAL A 180 13.16 0.39 0.30
N SER A 181 13.95 1.44 0.40
CA SER A 181 15.35 1.42 0.01
C SER A 181 16.16 0.53 0.96
N LYS A 182 16.88 -0.43 0.41
CA LYS A 182 17.72 -1.35 1.19
C LYS A 182 18.96 -0.67 1.74
N ASP A 183 19.44 0.41 1.10
CA ASP A 183 20.69 1.07 1.46
C ASP A 183 20.53 2.02 2.65
N ASN A 184 19.40 2.71 2.72
CA ASN A 184 19.17 3.77 3.72
C ASN A 184 17.86 3.63 4.50
N GLY A 185 17.06 2.59 4.24
CA GLY A 185 15.79 2.34 4.92
C GLY A 185 14.68 3.36 4.61
N LEU A 186 14.88 4.25 3.65
CA LEU A 186 13.87 5.25 3.28
C LEU A 186 12.68 4.58 2.62
N ILE A 187 11.49 5.08 2.95
CA ILE A 187 10.22 4.61 2.39
C ILE A 187 9.76 5.64 1.38
N SER A 188 9.60 5.23 0.12
CA SER A 188 9.10 6.07 -0.96
C SER A 188 7.71 5.60 -1.34
N ILE A 189 6.70 6.48 -1.23
CA ILE A 189 5.33 6.23 -1.64
C ILE A 189 5.07 7.08 -2.86
N THR A 190 4.81 6.44 -4.00
CA THR A 190 4.52 7.09 -5.27
C THR A 190 3.10 6.75 -5.69
N VAL A 191 2.30 7.76 -5.96
CA VAL A 191 0.95 7.61 -6.51
C VAL A 191 0.91 8.22 -7.89
N SER A 192 0.38 7.47 -8.84
CA SER A 192 0.25 7.85 -10.24
C SER A 192 -1.24 8.03 -10.58
N ASP A 193 -1.58 9.15 -11.22
CA ASP A 193 -2.94 9.47 -11.63
C ASP A 193 -2.94 10.30 -12.92
N ASN A 194 -4.09 10.40 -13.59
CA ASN A 194 -4.25 11.26 -14.76
C ASN A 194 -4.38 12.75 -14.40
N ASP A 195 -4.70 13.07 -13.14
CA ASP A 195 -4.75 14.43 -12.61
C ASP A 195 -3.57 14.70 -11.64
N PRO A 196 -2.76 15.77 -11.87
CA PRO A 196 -1.60 16.06 -11.03
C PRO A 196 -1.98 16.49 -9.60
N LEU A 197 -3.16 17.09 -9.36
CA LEU A 197 -3.62 17.43 -8.01
C LEU A 197 -4.07 16.18 -7.26
N VAL A 198 -4.78 15.27 -7.94
CA VAL A 198 -5.20 13.99 -7.36
C VAL A 198 -4.00 13.14 -6.99
N SER A 199 -3.00 12.99 -7.87
CA SER A 199 -1.78 12.23 -7.57
C SER A 199 -1.06 12.76 -6.33
N CYS A 200 -0.98 14.10 -6.17
CA CYS A 200 -0.37 14.75 -4.99
C CYS A 200 -1.18 14.51 -3.72
N ALA A 201 -2.49 14.77 -3.74
CA ALA A 201 -3.38 14.61 -2.59
C ALA A 201 -3.47 13.14 -2.14
N MET A 202 -3.48 12.20 -3.10
CA MET A 202 -3.52 10.78 -2.80
C MET A 202 -2.19 10.27 -2.25
N ALA A 203 -1.04 10.76 -2.72
CA ALA A 203 0.26 10.42 -2.12
C ALA A 203 0.31 10.79 -0.63
N ASP A 204 -0.16 11.98 -0.26
CA ASP A 204 -0.27 12.40 1.15
C ASP A 204 -1.30 11.57 1.93
N THR A 205 -2.42 11.21 1.31
CA THR A 205 -3.47 10.41 1.94
C THR A 205 -2.99 8.98 2.20
N VAL A 206 -2.35 8.35 1.23
CA VAL A 206 -1.75 7.01 1.37
C VAL A 206 -0.70 7.02 2.49
N GLN A 207 0.17 8.03 2.52
CA GLN A 207 1.17 8.20 3.58
C GLN A 207 0.52 8.26 4.96
N LYS A 208 -0.48 9.13 5.16
CA LYS A 208 -1.17 9.29 6.45
C LYS A 208 -1.89 8.01 6.88
N LYS A 209 -2.58 7.35 5.95
CA LYS A 209 -3.29 6.09 6.24
C LYS A 209 -2.32 4.95 6.56
N LEU A 210 -1.20 4.85 5.82
CA LEU A 210 -0.16 3.85 6.12
C LEU A 210 0.43 4.08 7.51
N GLN A 211 0.75 5.32 7.85
CA GLN A 211 1.26 5.67 9.17
C GLN A 211 0.25 5.31 10.28
N ALA A 212 -1.03 5.65 10.08
CA ALA A 212 -2.09 5.32 11.03
C ALA A 212 -2.28 3.79 11.17
N TYR A 213 -2.28 3.05 10.06
CA TYR A 213 -2.40 1.60 10.05
C TYR A 213 -1.28 0.93 10.86
N ILE A 214 -0.03 1.31 10.60
CA ILE A 214 1.12 0.73 11.29
C ILE A 214 1.14 1.13 12.76
N THR A 215 0.81 2.38 13.07
CA THR A 215 0.70 2.85 14.46
C THR A 215 -0.35 2.06 15.22
N ASN A 216 -1.53 1.86 14.65
CA ASN A 216 -2.60 1.09 15.27
C ASN A 216 -2.17 -0.37 15.48
N TYR A 217 -1.56 -0.98 14.48
CA TYR A 217 -1.08 -2.36 14.57
C TYR A 217 -0.06 -2.54 15.70
N ARG A 218 0.98 -1.69 15.76
CA ARG A 218 2.04 -1.76 16.78
C ARG A 218 1.54 -1.47 18.19
N THR A 219 0.59 -0.55 18.32
CA THR A 219 0.08 -0.15 19.64
C THR A 219 -1.09 -1.00 20.12
N GLN A 220 -1.72 -1.81 19.27
CA GLN A 220 -2.93 -2.56 19.60
C GLN A 220 -2.75 -3.48 20.83
N LYS A 221 -1.68 -4.26 20.87
CA LYS A 221 -1.39 -5.13 22.00
C LYS A 221 -1.13 -4.34 23.28
N ALA A 222 -0.30 -3.29 23.18
CA ALA A 222 0.01 -2.44 24.33
C ALA A 222 -1.22 -1.72 24.89
N ARG A 223 -2.16 -1.30 24.02
CA ARG A 223 -3.45 -0.73 24.43
C ARG A 223 -4.32 -1.77 25.14
N PHE A 224 -4.41 -2.97 24.57
CA PHE A 224 -5.15 -4.07 25.23
C PHE A 224 -4.60 -4.38 26.61
N ASP A 225 -3.28 -4.49 26.76
CA ASP A 225 -2.62 -4.74 28.04
C ASP A 225 -2.86 -3.60 29.04
N TYR A 226 -2.87 -2.35 28.58
CA TYR A 226 -3.21 -1.17 29.40
C TYR A 226 -4.66 -1.21 29.86
N ASP A 227 -5.61 -1.47 28.97
CA ASP A 227 -7.05 -1.52 29.29
C ASP A 227 -7.35 -2.65 30.26
N TYR A 228 -6.73 -3.81 30.07
CA TYR A 228 -6.85 -4.95 31.00
C TYR A 228 -6.30 -4.61 32.38
N THR A 229 -5.07 -4.08 32.43
CA THR A 229 -4.43 -3.71 33.70
C THR A 229 -5.20 -2.58 34.41
N SER A 230 -5.78 -1.65 33.65
CA SER A 230 -6.62 -0.56 34.20
C SER A 230 -7.84 -1.11 34.96
N LYS A 231 -8.52 -2.10 34.38
CA LYS A 231 -9.65 -2.77 35.05
C LYS A 231 -9.22 -3.46 36.35
N LEU A 232 -8.06 -4.14 36.34
CA LEU A 232 -7.52 -4.78 37.53
C LEU A 232 -7.16 -3.76 38.63
N VAL A 233 -6.62 -2.59 38.24
CA VAL A 233 -6.32 -1.50 39.18
C VAL A 233 -7.59 -0.96 39.81
N ASP A 234 -8.65 -0.74 39.02
CA ASP A 234 -9.93 -0.26 39.55
C ASP A 234 -10.59 -1.25 40.50
N GLU A 235 -10.48 -2.55 40.21
CA GLU A 235 -10.99 -3.63 41.10
C GLU A 235 -10.16 -3.72 42.39
N SER A 236 -8.84 -3.79 42.29
CA SER A 236 -7.96 -3.86 43.45
C SER A 236 -8.04 -2.62 44.33
N ARG A 237 -8.34 -1.44 43.76
CA ARG A 237 -8.59 -0.21 44.52
C ARG A 237 -9.84 -0.31 45.37
N LYS A 238 -10.91 -0.90 44.86
CA LYS A 238 -12.15 -1.14 45.63
C LYS A 238 -11.88 -2.09 46.81
N GLU A 239 -11.23 -3.22 46.52
CA GLU A 239 -10.88 -4.20 47.55
C GLU A 239 -9.97 -3.59 48.65
N TYR A 240 -8.99 -2.79 48.25
CA TYR A 240 -8.12 -2.07 49.18
C TYR A 240 -8.92 -1.11 50.09
N LEU A 241 -9.85 -0.32 49.50
CA LEU A 241 -10.68 0.62 50.26
C LEU A 241 -11.64 -0.11 51.20
N GLU A 242 -12.21 -1.24 50.78
CA GLU A 242 -13.07 -2.10 51.64
C GLU A 242 -12.28 -2.69 52.81
N ALA A 243 -11.10 -3.22 52.58
CA ALA A 243 -10.23 -3.74 53.62
C ALA A 243 -9.77 -2.61 54.60
N GLN A 244 -9.47 -1.44 54.07
CA GLN A 244 -9.11 -0.25 54.88
C GLN A 244 -10.25 0.12 55.82
N LEU A 245 -11.48 0.23 55.30
CA LEU A 245 -12.67 0.55 56.08
C LEU A 245 -12.98 -0.53 57.13
N ALA A 246 -12.84 -1.81 56.77
CA ALA A 246 -13.05 -2.91 57.71
C ALA A 246 -12.05 -2.86 58.89
N ALA A 247 -10.76 -2.65 58.59
CA ALA A 247 -9.74 -2.51 59.60
C ALA A 247 -9.97 -1.30 60.52
N ALA A 248 -10.36 -0.12 59.93
CA ALA A 248 -10.65 1.08 60.69
C ALA A 248 -11.87 0.95 61.57
N ASN A 249 -12.99 0.45 61.03
CA ASN A 249 -14.22 0.23 61.79
C ASN A 249 -14.02 -0.75 62.95
N PHE A 250 -13.24 -1.81 62.73
CA PHE A 250 -12.93 -2.77 63.80
C PHE A 250 -12.07 -2.14 64.91
N ALA A 251 -11.08 -1.34 64.51
CA ALA A 251 -10.23 -0.62 65.48
C ALA A 251 -11.02 0.40 66.32
N ASP A 252 -11.92 1.15 65.67
CA ASP A 252 -12.76 2.14 66.37
C ASP A 252 -13.76 1.47 67.32
N ALA A 253 -14.34 0.34 66.96
CA ALA A 253 -15.28 -0.41 67.82
C ALA A 253 -14.63 -1.07 69.04
N ASN A 254 -13.31 -1.26 69.01
CA ASN A 254 -12.57 -2.01 70.05
C ASN A 254 -11.43 -1.25 70.72
N ILE A 255 -11.52 0.09 70.79
CA ILE A 255 -10.46 0.98 71.31
C ILE A 255 -9.95 0.58 72.69
N SER A 256 -10.84 0.10 73.60
CA SER A 256 -10.50 -0.21 74.99
C SER A 256 -10.50 -1.69 75.33
N VAL A 257 -10.47 -2.63 74.33
CA VAL A 257 -10.57 -4.04 74.51
C VAL A 257 -9.22 -4.71 74.47
N PHE A 258 -8.71 -5.24 75.59
CA PHE A 258 -7.42 -5.95 75.72
C PHE A 258 -7.54 -7.47 75.67
N LYS A 259 -8.61 -8.01 75.11
CA LYS A 259 -8.76 -9.48 74.97
C LYS A 259 -7.88 -9.98 73.80
N GLN A 260 -7.13 -11.05 74.06
CA GLN A 260 -6.19 -11.59 73.05
C GLN A 260 -6.89 -11.96 71.73
N LYS A 261 -8.12 -12.42 71.72
CA LYS A 261 -8.90 -12.68 70.51
C LYS A 261 -9.11 -11.46 69.68
N VAL A 262 -9.40 -10.27 70.27
CA VAL A 262 -9.59 -8.99 69.59
C VAL A 262 -8.29 -8.49 68.99
N ILE A 263 -7.16 -8.68 69.68
CA ILE A 263 -5.84 -8.33 69.17
C ILE A 263 -5.52 -9.14 67.91
N ILE A 264 -5.74 -10.47 67.95
CA ILE A 264 -5.50 -11.36 66.81
C ILE A 264 -6.39 -10.94 65.62
N GLU A 265 -7.67 -10.67 65.83
CA GLU A 265 -8.62 -10.31 64.79
C GLU A 265 -8.27 -8.95 64.16
N ARG A 266 -7.82 -7.96 64.94
CA ARG A 266 -7.27 -6.71 64.46
C ARG A 266 -6.04 -6.91 63.57
N ASP A 267 -5.11 -7.79 64.03
CA ASP A 267 -3.88 -8.05 63.28
C ASP A 267 -4.16 -8.79 61.94
N ILE A 268 -5.20 -9.64 61.90
CA ILE A 268 -5.66 -10.29 60.67
C ILE A 268 -6.18 -9.23 59.69
N LEU A 269 -7.09 -8.35 60.13
CA LEU A 269 -7.63 -7.28 59.28
C LEU A 269 -6.56 -6.28 58.81
N GLN A 270 -5.59 -5.98 59.67
CA GLN A 270 -4.47 -5.11 59.32
C GLN A 270 -3.55 -5.80 58.26
N ASN A 271 -3.31 -7.09 58.37
CA ASN A 271 -2.56 -7.87 57.40
C ASN A 271 -3.30 -7.94 56.07
N GLU A 272 -4.62 -8.18 56.10
CA GLU A 272 -5.45 -8.19 54.89
C GLU A 272 -5.40 -6.84 54.17
N PHE A 273 -5.60 -5.73 54.87
CA PHE A 273 -5.43 -4.38 54.34
C PHE A 273 -4.05 -4.20 53.69
N GLN A 274 -2.97 -4.62 54.38
CA GLN A 274 -1.63 -4.49 53.86
C GLN A 274 -1.39 -5.28 52.57
N ILE A 275 -1.94 -6.51 52.50
CA ILE A 275 -1.90 -7.36 51.31
C ILE A 275 -2.63 -6.65 50.14
N LYS A 276 -3.88 -6.16 50.36
CA LYS A 276 -4.66 -5.47 49.33
C LYS A 276 -3.98 -4.18 48.90
N TYR A 277 -3.41 -3.42 49.83
CA TYR A 277 -2.63 -2.21 49.51
C TYR A 277 -1.41 -2.52 48.62
N ASN A 278 -0.64 -3.56 48.96
CA ASN A 278 0.51 -3.96 48.16
C ASN A 278 0.12 -4.44 46.76
N THR A 279 -1.01 -5.19 46.65
CA THR A 279 -1.57 -5.63 45.36
C THR A 279 -1.97 -4.43 44.51
N TYR A 280 -2.68 -3.42 45.05
CA TYR A 280 -3.06 -2.20 44.37
C TYR A 280 -1.83 -1.43 43.87
N ASN A 281 -0.80 -1.29 44.71
CA ASN A 281 0.43 -0.61 44.31
C ASN A 281 1.17 -1.31 43.17
N ALA A 282 1.28 -2.63 43.25
CA ALA A 282 1.93 -3.46 42.22
C ALA A 282 1.20 -3.33 40.85
N LEU A 283 -0.15 -3.44 40.87
CA LEU A 283 -0.98 -3.30 39.69
C LEU A 283 -0.94 -1.88 39.12
N SER A 284 -0.94 -0.85 39.99
CA SER A 284 -0.80 0.57 39.57
C SER A 284 0.53 0.81 38.85
N GLN A 285 1.60 0.20 39.33
CA GLN A 285 2.91 0.28 38.68
C GLN A 285 2.92 -0.47 37.33
N GLN A 286 2.28 -1.63 37.26
CA GLN A 286 2.12 -2.37 36.01
C GLN A 286 1.31 -1.59 34.99
N GLN A 287 0.24 -0.90 35.40
CA GLN A 287 -0.54 -0.02 34.53
C GLN A 287 0.29 1.13 33.95
N GLN A 288 1.10 1.78 34.78
CA GLN A 288 2.01 2.85 34.31
C GLN A 288 3.03 2.30 33.30
N ASN A 289 3.56 1.11 33.52
CA ASN A 289 4.46 0.46 32.57
C ASN A 289 3.74 0.14 31.24
N ALA A 290 2.52 -0.40 31.29
CA ALA A 290 1.72 -0.66 30.10
C ALA A 290 1.42 0.65 29.33
N LYS A 291 1.14 1.74 30.03
CA LYS A 291 0.95 3.07 29.43
C LYS A 291 2.24 3.57 28.73
N ALA A 292 3.39 3.39 29.36
CA ALA A 292 4.67 3.76 28.76
C ALA A 292 5.00 2.95 27.50
N LEU A 293 4.60 1.65 27.47
CA LEU A 293 4.77 0.79 26.29
C LEU A 293 3.94 1.25 25.09
N ILE A 294 2.75 1.86 25.29
CA ILE A 294 1.98 2.46 24.18
C ILE A 294 2.81 3.55 23.50
N GLY A 295 3.43 4.44 24.29
CA GLY A 295 4.29 5.49 23.77
C GLY A 295 5.55 4.94 23.07
N ALA A 296 6.19 3.95 23.67
CA ALA A 296 7.39 3.31 23.10
C ALA A 296 7.12 2.57 21.79
N ASN A 297 5.91 1.99 21.63
CA ASN A 297 5.52 1.27 20.42
C ASN A 297 4.89 2.18 19.34
N THR A 298 4.73 3.47 19.60
CA THR A 298 4.24 4.43 18.61
C THR A 298 5.38 4.82 17.68
N PRO A 299 5.37 4.38 16.40
CA PRO A 299 6.45 4.69 15.49
C PRO A 299 6.44 6.19 15.14
N VAL A 300 7.62 6.79 15.10
CA VAL A 300 7.81 8.15 14.62
C VAL A 300 8.36 8.09 13.20
N TYR A 301 7.71 8.80 12.29
CA TYR A 301 8.15 8.94 10.90
C TYR A 301 8.46 10.40 10.63
N THR A 302 9.66 10.66 10.13
CA THR A 302 10.02 11.99 9.67
C THR A 302 9.80 12.08 8.17
N ILE A 303 8.99 13.05 7.72
CA ILE A 303 8.80 13.31 6.30
C ILE A 303 10.04 14.05 5.79
N ILE A 304 10.83 13.38 4.95
CA ILE A 304 12.00 13.99 4.32
C ILE A 304 11.57 14.82 3.11
N ARG A 305 10.59 14.31 2.35
CA ARG A 305 10.06 14.98 1.16
C ARG A 305 8.55 14.86 1.15
N HIS A 306 7.88 16.00 1.17
CA HIS A 306 6.42 16.06 0.97
C HIS A 306 6.06 15.78 -0.49
N SER A 307 4.82 15.37 -0.72
CA SER A 307 4.26 15.30 -2.06
C SER A 307 4.32 16.67 -2.74
N SER A 308 4.50 16.67 -4.02
CA SER A 308 4.46 17.89 -4.82
C SER A 308 3.66 17.65 -6.10
N VAL A 309 2.90 18.64 -6.50
CA VAL A 309 2.13 18.57 -7.75
C VAL A 309 3.10 18.45 -8.92
N ALA A 310 2.92 17.40 -9.73
CA ALA A 310 3.80 17.15 -10.87
C ALA A 310 3.51 18.14 -12.01
N ASN A 311 4.51 18.93 -12.40
CA ASN A 311 4.39 19.87 -13.53
C ASN A 311 4.52 19.19 -14.88
N GLN A 312 5.10 17.99 -14.93
CA GLN A 312 5.32 17.22 -16.15
C GLN A 312 4.77 15.81 -15.99
N ALA A 313 4.19 15.29 -17.07
CA ALA A 313 3.73 13.91 -17.08
C ALA A 313 4.91 12.94 -16.98
N SER A 314 4.76 11.92 -16.15
CA SER A 314 5.72 10.80 -15.97
C SER A 314 5.60 9.76 -17.10
N SER A 315 4.50 9.80 -17.88
CA SER A 315 4.30 8.92 -19.02
C SER A 315 5.32 9.19 -20.14
N THR A 316 5.56 8.17 -20.97
CA THR A 316 6.50 8.25 -22.09
C THR A 316 6.19 9.46 -23.00
N PRO A 317 7.17 10.33 -23.31
CA PRO A 317 6.95 11.47 -24.19
C PRO A 317 6.37 11.03 -25.53
N ARG A 318 5.35 11.74 -26.02
CA ARG A 318 4.68 11.44 -27.28
C ARG A 318 5.64 11.36 -28.46
N SER A 319 6.66 12.23 -28.48
CA SER A 319 7.72 12.21 -29.51
C SER A 319 8.51 10.90 -29.52
N LEU A 320 8.82 10.36 -28.34
CA LEU A 320 9.56 9.09 -28.24
C LEU A 320 8.73 7.92 -28.76
N LEU A 321 7.42 7.90 -28.49
CA LEU A 321 6.51 6.89 -29.03
C LEU A 321 6.54 6.90 -30.58
N VAL A 322 6.44 8.06 -31.22
CA VAL A 322 6.49 8.18 -32.68
C VAL A 322 7.81 7.65 -33.24
N ILE A 323 8.93 8.00 -32.60
CA ILE A 323 10.27 7.53 -33.01
C ILE A 323 10.37 6.01 -32.87
N MET A 324 9.85 5.43 -31.78
CA MET A 324 9.81 3.97 -31.56
C MET A 324 9.02 3.26 -32.67
N TYR A 325 7.81 3.75 -33.00
CA TYR A 325 7.01 3.17 -34.08
C TYR A 325 7.68 3.31 -35.45
N ALA A 326 8.31 4.45 -35.74
CA ALA A 326 9.07 4.63 -36.97
C ALA A 326 10.26 3.65 -37.04
N PHE A 327 10.97 3.44 -35.95
CA PHE A 327 12.09 2.49 -35.89
C PHE A 327 11.62 1.02 -36.10
N VAL A 328 10.52 0.64 -35.47
CA VAL A 328 9.89 -0.68 -35.68
C VAL A 328 9.46 -0.84 -37.13
N GLY A 329 8.86 0.20 -37.73
CA GLY A 329 8.50 0.21 -39.16
C GLY A 329 9.70 0.05 -40.09
N PHE A 330 10.82 0.66 -39.74
CA PHE A 330 12.07 0.51 -40.49
C PHE A 330 12.61 -0.92 -40.43
N ILE A 331 12.59 -1.55 -39.25
CA ILE A 331 13.00 -2.96 -39.11
C ILE A 331 12.09 -3.89 -39.90
N ILE A 332 10.75 -3.69 -39.81
CA ILE A 332 9.78 -4.48 -40.57
C ILE A 332 10.01 -4.34 -42.07
N ALA A 333 10.31 -3.14 -42.56
CA ALA A 333 10.60 -2.90 -43.97
C ALA A 333 11.84 -3.65 -44.44
N ILE A 334 12.92 -3.67 -43.64
CA ILE A 334 14.14 -4.44 -43.93
C ILE A 334 13.84 -5.93 -44.01
N VAL A 335 13.16 -6.49 -43.01
CA VAL A 335 12.81 -7.90 -42.94
C VAL A 335 11.94 -8.31 -44.13
N TRP A 336 10.96 -7.48 -44.47
CA TRP A 336 10.08 -7.70 -45.63
C TRP A 336 10.86 -7.76 -46.96
N ILE A 337 11.78 -6.81 -47.20
CA ILE A 337 12.55 -6.75 -48.43
C ILE A 337 13.54 -7.92 -48.53
N LEU A 338 14.14 -8.33 -47.42
CA LEU A 338 15.14 -9.40 -47.42
C LEU A 338 14.53 -10.80 -47.55
N PHE A 339 13.39 -11.03 -46.86
CA PHE A 339 12.81 -12.37 -46.75
C PHE A 339 11.41 -12.46 -47.33
N GLY A 340 10.54 -11.50 -47.11
CA GLY A 340 9.12 -11.54 -47.47
C GLY A 340 8.90 -11.56 -48.97
N ARG A 341 9.67 -10.78 -49.73
CA ARG A 341 9.52 -10.66 -51.17
C ARG A 341 9.98 -11.92 -51.92
N ASP A 342 11.07 -12.53 -51.49
CA ASP A 342 11.58 -13.76 -52.10
C ASP A 342 10.61 -14.90 -51.87
N TYR A 343 10.00 -14.95 -50.66
CA TYR A 343 8.99 -15.93 -50.32
C TYR A 343 7.69 -15.76 -51.14
N MET A 344 7.20 -14.52 -51.27
CA MET A 344 6.04 -14.19 -52.10
C MET A 344 6.28 -14.51 -53.58
N HIS A 345 7.47 -14.21 -54.13
CA HIS A 345 7.80 -14.55 -55.51
C HIS A 345 7.81 -16.09 -55.73
N SER A 346 8.28 -16.84 -54.75
CA SER A 346 8.28 -18.33 -54.86
C SER A 346 6.83 -18.87 -54.83
N ILE A 347 5.95 -18.32 -53.98
CA ILE A 347 4.54 -18.72 -53.93
C ILE A 347 3.81 -18.39 -55.23
N VAL A 348 3.96 -17.14 -55.71
CA VAL A 348 3.32 -16.70 -56.96
C VAL A 348 3.78 -17.49 -58.17
N SER A 349 5.07 -17.86 -58.23
CA SER A 349 5.61 -18.72 -59.29
C SER A 349 5.05 -20.15 -59.25
N GLN A 350 4.86 -20.71 -58.04
CA GLN A 350 4.22 -22.02 -57.85
C GLN A 350 2.72 -21.97 -58.22
N TYR A 351 1.99 -20.93 -57.87
CA TYR A 351 0.59 -20.76 -58.27
C TYR A 351 0.43 -20.64 -59.77
N LYS A 352 1.29 -19.85 -60.46
CA LYS A 352 1.27 -19.77 -61.92
C LYS A 352 1.63 -21.07 -62.62
N ALA A 353 2.48 -21.92 -62.02
CA ALA A 353 2.82 -23.24 -62.55
C ALA A 353 1.60 -24.21 -62.44
N ILE A 354 0.84 -24.15 -61.32
CA ILE A 354 -0.36 -24.96 -61.11
C ILE A 354 -1.50 -24.53 -62.07
N ASP A 355 -1.69 -23.22 -62.27
CA ASP A 355 -2.70 -22.71 -63.22
C ASP A 355 -2.33 -23.06 -64.67
N ALA A 356 -1.05 -23.10 -65.02
CA ALA A 356 -0.59 -23.51 -66.37
C ALA A 356 -0.75 -25.00 -66.61
N GLU A 357 -0.60 -25.86 -65.60
CA GLU A 357 -0.90 -27.31 -65.68
C GLU A 357 -2.40 -27.59 -65.76
N GLY A 358 -3.25 -26.80 -65.02
CA GLY A 358 -4.69 -26.96 -65.05
C GLY A 358 -5.35 -26.48 -66.38
N ALA A 359 -4.66 -25.65 -67.16
CA ALA A 359 -5.14 -25.16 -68.46
C ALA A 359 -4.76 -26.08 -69.65
N ASN A 360 -3.88 -27.07 -69.43
CA ASN A 360 -3.44 -28.02 -70.44
C ASN A 360 -4.11 -29.42 -70.31
N ASN A 361 -4.97 -29.66 -69.36
CA ASN A 361 -5.87 -30.80 -69.20
C ASN A 361 -7.32 -30.39 -69.49
#